data_836d78eb81c318eee182b844624b560a
#
_entry.id   836d78eb81c318eee182b844624b560a
#
_cell.length_a   1.000
_cell.length_b   1.000
_cell.length_c   1.000
_cell.angle_alpha   90.00
_cell.angle_beta   90.00
_cell.angle_gamma   90.00
#
_symmetry.space_group_name_H-M   'P 1'
#
loop_
_entity.id
_entity.type
_entity.pdbx_description
1 polymer ?
#
loop_
_entity_poly.entity_id
_entity_poly.type
_entity_poly.pdbx_seq_one_letter_code
_entity_poly.pdbx_strand_id
1 'polypeptide(L)'
;MSIIKGTGMVADRLSVAVIQTSLNADAAWQSLAQTGDWRESIRMSSTEERRAKGEIRQFLSSIKNTGKTPDIILLPELAVPLGFERQLVRMAESMESIVIAGLDYQLDGDPAAKRVSNESIVIVPRRLKGRTIASQTATRRVGKTYPAPAEEEKLRRTGVTFSKRPTVWIFESSEL
;
A
#
# COMPACT_ATOMS: atom_id res chain seq x y z
N MET A 1 5.61 42.89 -31.41
CA MET A 1 6.03 41.56 -30.96
C MET A 1 5.58 41.42 -29.50
N SER A 2 4.39 40.89 -29.27
CA SER A 2 3.76 40.79 -27.93
C SER A 2 4.16 39.48 -27.31
N ILE A 3 4.93 39.54 -26.22
CA ILE A 3 5.26 38.37 -25.40
C ILE A 3 4.03 38.07 -24.54
N ILE A 4 3.31 36.98 -24.87
CA ILE A 4 2.29 36.44 -24.01
C ILE A 4 3.03 35.82 -22.81
N LYS A 5 3.00 36.50 -21.67
CA LYS A 5 3.40 35.92 -20.39
C LYS A 5 2.35 34.87 -20.04
N GLY A 6 2.67 33.60 -20.21
CA GLY A 6 1.89 32.50 -19.72
C GLY A 6 1.81 32.59 -18.20
N THR A 7 0.69 33.01 -17.70
CA THR A 7 0.32 32.91 -16.29
C THR A 7 -0.05 31.45 -16.01
N GLY A 8 0.63 30.84 -15.10
CA GLY A 8 0.29 29.52 -14.58
C GLY A 8 1.33 28.48 -14.92
N MET A 9 2.50 28.55 -14.29
CA MET A 9 3.33 27.38 -14.11
C MET A 9 2.59 26.46 -13.13
N VAL A 10 1.80 25.55 -13.68
CA VAL A 10 1.51 24.30 -12.98
C VAL A 10 2.88 23.69 -12.67
N ALA A 11 3.12 23.35 -11.43
CA ALA A 11 4.40 22.79 -11.04
C ALA A 11 4.61 21.48 -11.82
N ASP A 12 5.46 21.50 -12.84
CA ASP A 12 5.83 20.34 -13.66
C ASP A 12 6.57 19.23 -12.87
N ARG A 13 6.46 19.26 -11.54
CA ARG A 13 7.19 18.34 -10.65
C ARG A 13 6.24 17.63 -9.72
N LEU A 14 6.22 16.32 -9.86
CA LEU A 14 5.59 15.39 -8.92
C LEU A 14 6.62 14.97 -7.88
N SER A 15 6.30 15.14 -6.60
CA SER A 15 7.15 14.70 -5.49
C SER A 15 6.65 13.34 -4.98
N VAL A 16 7.55 12.35 -4.94
CA VAL A 16 7.23 10.99 -4.50
C VAL A 16 8.12 10.62 -3.32
N ALA A 17 7.52 10.14 -2.24
CA ALA A 17 8.23 9.50 -1.15
C ALA A 17 8.05 7.99 -1.24
N VAL A 18 9.15 7.25 -1.14
CA VAL A 18 9.12 5.78 -1.06
C VAL A 18 9.51 5.38 0.36
N ILE A 19 8.63 4.66 1.04
CA ILE A 19 8.88 4.14 2.39
C ILE A 19 9.22 2.65 2.25
N GLN A 20 10.49 2.32 2.50
CA GLN A 20 10.96 0.95 2.54
C GLN A 20 11.07 0.51 4.00
N THR A 21 10.28 -0.47 4.42
CA THR A 21 10.39 -1.08 5.75
C THR A 21 11.55 -2.09 5.78
N SER A 22 12.16 -2.25 6.95
CA SER A 22 13.24 -3.22 7.17
C SER A 22 12.69 -4.63 7.45
N LEU A 23 11.69 -5.05 6.67
CA LEU A 23 11.02 -6.32 6.84
C LEU A 23 11.97 -7.50 6.60
N ASN A 24 12.02 -8.41 7.57
CA ASN A 24 12.71 -9.69 7.38
C ASN A 24 11.72 -10.72 6.83
N ALA A 25 11.86 -11.08 5.56
CA ALA A 25 10.93 -11.97 4.88
C ALA A 25 10.83 -13.36 5.54
N ASP A 26 11.94 -13.92 6.03
CA ASP A 26 11.94 -15.24 6.66
C ASP A 26 11.29 -15.23 8.06
N ALA A 27 11.41 -14.11 8.77
CA ALA A 27 10.74 -13.91 10.05
C ALA A 27 9.28 -13.48 9.89
N ALA A 28 8.94 -12.79 8.81
CA ALA A 28 7.59 -12.32 8.52
C ALA A 28 6.67 -13.48 8.10
N TRP A 29 7.12 -14.26 7.15
CA TRP A 29 6.34 -15.38 6.59
C TRP A 29 7.02 -16.70 6.89
N GLN A 30 6.83 -17.17 8.10
CA GLN A 30 7.44 -18.40 8.62
C GLN A 30 6.98 -19.62 7.84
N SER A 31 7.79 -20.65 7.81
CA SER A 31 7.46 -21.91 7.12
C SER A 31 6.31 -22.65 7.83
N LEU A 32 5.59 -23.49 7.09
CA LEU A 32 4.54 -24.34 7.65
C LEU A 32 5.07 -25.25 8.76
N ALA A 33 6.32 -25.70 8.65
CA ALA A 33 6.97 -26.51 9.68
C ALA A 33 7.16 -25.76 11.01
N GLN A 34 7.30 -24.43 10.96
CA GLN A 34 7.47 -23.59 12.15
C GLN A 34 6.13 -23.21 12.78
N THR A 35 5.12 -22.94 11.97
CA THR A 35 3.82 -22.46 12.46
C THR A 35 2.82 -23.59 12.75
N GLY A 36 2.91 -24.71 12.02
CA GLY A 36 1.92 -25.78 12.07
C GLY A 36 0.56 -25.42 11.42
N ASP A 37 0.35 -24.16 11.09
CA ASP A 37 -0.87 -23.67 10.42
C ASP A 37 -0.50 -22.88 9.14
N TRP A 38 -1.09 -23.28 8.03
CA TRP A 38 -0.88 -22.63 6.75
C TRP A 38 -1.30 -21.16 6.74
N ARG A 39 -2.32 -20.79 7.55
CA ARG A 39 -2.78 -19.39 7.65
C ARG A 39 -1.71 -18.50 8.27
N GLU A 40 -1.05 -19.01 9.29
CA GLU A 40 0.05 -18.28 9.93
C GLU A 40 1.28 -18.20 9.01
N SER A 41 1.52 -19.26 8.20
CA SER A 41 2.65 -19.29 7.26
C SER A 41 2.56 -18.26 6.14
N ILE A 42 1.35 -17.84 5.75
CA ILE A 42 1.15 -16.88 4.68
C ILE A 42 0.88 -15.46 5.19
N ARG A 43 0.68 -15.26 6.48
CA ARG A 43 0.50 -13.94 7.09
C ARG A 43 1.79 -13.45 7.73
N MET A 44 1.96 -12.16 7.73
CA MET A 44 3.05 -11.54 8.45
C MET A 44 2.98 -11.91 9.94
N SER A 45 4.10 -12.35 10.50
CA SER A 45 4.17 -12.71 11.92
C SER A 45 3.89 -11.48 12.80
N SER A 46 3.34 -11.70 13.98
CA SER A 46 2.94 -10.60 14.90
C SER A 46 4.13 -9.70 15.30
N THR A 47 5.33 -10.22 15.29
CA THR A 47 6.56 -9.46 15.58
C THR A 47 6.90 -8.54 14.43
N GLU A 48 6.93 -9.04 13.20
CA GLU A 48 7.22 -8.23 12.02
C GLU A 48 6.07 -7.26 11.71
N GLU A 49 4.81 -7.66 11.97
CA GLU A 49 3.66 -6.77 11.88
C GLU A 49 3.81 -5.54 12.79
N ARG A 50 4.20 -5.74 14.05
CA ARG A 50 4.46 -4.65 15.01
C ARG A 50 5.60 -3.75 14.55
N ARG A 51 6.67 -4.35 14.04
CA ARG A 51 7.84 -3.65 13.52
C ARG A 51 7.47 -2.80 12.31
N ALA A 52 6.82 -3.39 11.31
CA ALA A 52 6.38 -2.68 10.10
C ALA A 52 5.46 -1.49 10.44
N LYS A 53 4.47 -1.69 11.32
CA LYS A 53 3.60 -0.62 11.80
C LYS A 53 4.36 0.51 12.50
N GLY A 54 5.37 0.16 13.29
CA GLY A 54 6.24 1.13 13.97
C GLY A 54 7.06 1.96 12.99
N GLU A 55 7.73 1.30 12.06
CA GLU A 55 8.57 1.94 11.04
C GLU A 55 7.74 2.84 10.11
N ILE A 56 6.59 2.36 9.63
CA ILE A 56 5.71 3.18 8.79
C ILE A 56 5.29 4.45 9.53
N ARG A 57 4.87 4.36 10.80
CA ARG A 57 4.52 5.54 11.60
C ARG A 57 5.69 6.50 11.75
N GLN A 58 6.87 5.99 12.02
CA GLN A 58 8.08 6.79 12.18
C GLN A 58 8.44 7.54 10.89
N PHE A 59 8.43 6.86 9.75
CA PHE A 59 8.70 7.47 8.45
C PHE A 59 7.67 8.54 8.09
N LEU A 60 6.38 8.25 8.28
CA LEU A 60 5.32 9.22 8.02
C LEU A 60 5.41 10.45 8.95
N SER A 61 5.76 10.25 10.21
CA SER A 61 6.03 11.35 11.15
C SER A 61 7.24 12.17 10.71
N SER A 62 8.31 11.50 10.26
CA SER A 62 9.50 12.18 9.76
C SER A 62 9.18 13.03 8.53
N ILE A 63 8.43 12.50 7.56
CA ILE A 63 7.99 13.26 6.38
C ILE A 63 7.19 14.49 6.82
N LYS A 64 6.22 14.32 7.71
CA LYS A 64 5.40 15.42 8.22
C LYS A 64 6.23 16.50 8.90
N ASN A 65 7.24 16.12 9.67
CA ASN A 65 8.11 17.04 10.39
C ASN A 65 9.04 17.85 9.46
N THR A 66 9.28 17.38 8.23
CA THR A 66 10.05 18.17 7.25
C THR A 66 9.31 19.41 6.73
N GLY A 67 8.01 19.48 6.96
CA GLY A 67 7.14 20.51 6.37
C GLY A 67 6.93 20.38 4.86
N LYS A 68 7.53 19.35 4.23
CA LYS A 68 7.42 19.09 2.80
C LYS A 68 6.64 17.80 2.58
N THR A 69 5.34 17.91 2.36
CA THR A 69 4.51 16.77 2.05
C THR A 69 4.68 16.35 0.60
N PRO A 70 4.94 15.06 0.31
CA PRO A 70 5.00 14.56 -1.06
C PRO A 70 3.59 14.51 -1.68
N ASP A 71 3.51 14.49 -3.00
CA ASP A 71 2.24 14.27 -3.71
C ASP A 71 1.79 12.82 -3.58
N ILE A 72 2.75 11.89 -3.65
CA ILE A 72 2.52 10.45 -3.57
C ILE A 72 3.44 9.83 -2.53
N ILE A 73 2.89 8.92 -1.73
CA ILE A 73 3.63 8.05 -0.82
C ILE A 73 3.46 6.61 -1.30
N LEU A 74 4.57 5.95 -1.57
CA LEU A 74 4.61 4.55 -1.99
C LEU A 74 5.14 3.66 -0.87
N LEU A 75 4.41 2.58 -0.58
CA LEU A 75 4.89 1.48 0.24
C LEU A 75 4.93 0.22 -0.62
N PRO A 76 6.05 -0.53 -0.61
CA PRO A 76 6.22 -1.70 -1.48
C PRO A 76 5.18 -2.79 -1.26
N GLU A 77 5.20 -3.77 -2.15
CA GLU A 77 4.42 -4.99 -2.01
C GLU A 77 4.68 -5.68 -0.66
N LEU A 78 3.62 -6.18 -0.04
CA LEU A 78 3.65 -6.88 1.26
C LEU A 78 4.24 -6.07 2.44
N ALA A 79 4.43 -4.76 2.28
CA ALA A 79 5.01 -3.93 3.33
C ALA A 79 4.02 -3.55 4.44
N VAL A 80 2.73 -3.60 4.16
CA VAL A 80 1.69 -3.12 5.07
C VAL A 80 0.89 -4.28 5.66
N PRO A 81 0.94 -4.47 6.98
CA PRO A 81 0.12 -5.46 7.67
C PRO A 81 -1.38 -5.19 7.49
N LEU A 82 -2.16 -6.26 7.43
CA LEU A 82 -3.62 -6.15 7.43
C LEU A 82 -4.12 -5.43 8.70
N GLY A 83 -5.18 -4.65 8.55
CA GLY A 83 -5.74 -3.86 9.66
C GLY A 83 -5.04 -2.51 9.90
N PHE A 84 -3.93 -2.21 9.21
CA PHE A 84 -3.29 -0.88 9.28
C PHE A 84 -3.91 0.16 8.34
N GLU A 85 -4.79 -0.24 7.46
CA GLU A 85 -5.40 0.58 6.41
C GLU A 85 -6.08 1.85 6.92
N ARG A 86 -6.84 1.75 8.03
CA ARG A 86 -7.48 2.94 8.62
C ARG A 86 -6.48 4.00 9.05
N GLN A 87 -5.28 3.59 9.47
CA GLN A 87 -4.22 4.53 9.83
C GLN A 87 -3.61 5.17 8.58
N LEU A 88 -3.43 4.40 7.50
CA LEU A 88 -2.99 4.94 6.21
C LEU A 88 -3.98 5.98 5.68
N VAL A 89 -5.28 5.73 5.77
CA VAL A 89 -6.31 6.70 5.36
C VAL A 89 -6.17 8.02 6.14
N ARG A 90 -6.10 7.95 7.49
CA ARG A 90 -5.92 9.15 8.32
C ARG A 90 -4.63 9.90 8.00
N MET A 91 -3.58 9.16 7.66
CA MET A 91 -2.30 9.76 7.30
C MET A 91 -2.35 10.42 5.92
N ALA A 92 -2.96 9.77 4.92
CA ALA A 92 -3.20 10.35 3.61
C ALA A 92 -3.96 11.67 3.72
N GLU A 93 -5.02 11.71 4.52
CA GLU A 93 -5.80 12.92 4.78
C GLU A 93 -4.99 14.02 5.49
N SER A 94 -4.25 13.65 6.55
CA SER A 94 -3.48 14.63 7.33
C SER A 94 -2.28 15.20 6.58
N MET A 95 -1.76 14.47 5.61
CA MET A 95 -0.62 14.87 4.78
C MET A 95 -1.06 15.41 3.40
N GLU A 96 -2.34 15.31 3.11
CA GLU A 96 -2.89 15.67 1.79
C GLU A 96 -2.10 15.01 0.63
N SER A 97 -1.75 13.72 0.81
CA SER A 97 -0.93 12.94 -0.12
C SER A 97 -1.69 11.70 -0.59
N ILE A 98 -1.53 11.33 -1.86
CA ILE A 98 -1.98 10.03 -2.36
C ILE A 98 -1.09 8.95 -1.74
N VAL A 99 -1.70 7.88 -1.22
CA VAL A 99 -0.96 6.74 -0.68
C VAL A 99 -1.24 5.50 -1.54
N ILE A 100 -0.18 4.83 -1.97
CA ILE A 100 -0.24 3.55 -2.66
C ILE A 100 0.58 2.56 -1.84
N ALA A 101 -0.06 1.51 -1.34
CA ALA A 101 0.57 0.61 -0.38
C ALA A 101 0.25 -0.85 -0.67
N GLY A 102 1.29 -1.69 -0.78
CA GLY A 102 1.16 -3.14 -0.90
C GLY A 102 0.79 -3.76 0.44
N LEU A 103 -0.34 -4.45 0.50
CA LEU A 103 -0.85 -5.10 1.70
C LEU A 103 -0.26 -6.51 1.84
N ASP A 104 -0.25 -7.02 3.08
CA ASP A 104 0.01 -8.42 3.35
C ASP A 104 -1.06 -9.33 2.70
N TYR A 105 -0.78 -10.61 2.58
CA TYR A 105 -1.71 -11.57 2.00
C TYR A 105 -3.05 -11.61 2.73
N GLN A 106 -4.11 -11.68 1.95
CA GLN A 106 -5.45 -11.83 2.45
C GLN A 106 -5.98 -13.22 2.18
N LEU A 107 -6.66 -13.80 3.17
CA LEU A 107 -7.43 -15.01 2.96
C LEU A 107 -8.63 -14.69 2.06
N ASP A 108 -8.81 -15.46 1.00
CA ASP A 108 -9.88 -15.26 0.03
C ASP A 108 -11.01 -16.29 0.21
N GLY A 109 -12.16 -15.79 0.64
CA GLY A 109 -13.36 -16.58 0.79
C GLY A 109 -13.33 -17.62 1.91
N ASP A 110 -13.79 -18.83 1.62
CA ASP A 110 -13.84 -19.93 2.55
C ASP A 110 -12.43 -20.38 2.99
N PRO A 111 -12.12 -20.37 4.29
CA PRO A 111 -10.87 -20.88 4.81
C PRO A 111 -10.52 -22.32 4.39
N ALA A 112 -11.50 -23.16 4.13
CA ALA A 112 -11.28 -24.51 3.64
C ALA A 112 -10.71 -24.56 2.21
N ALA A 113 -10.97 -23.54 1.41
CA ALA A 113 -10.47 -23.45 0.04
C ALA A 113 -8.97 -23.13 -0.05
N LYS A 114 -8.31 -22.75 1.06
CA LYS A 114 -6.90 -22.39 1.13
C LYS A 114 -6.49 -21.44 -0.01
N ARG A 115 -7.21 -20.33 -0.13
CA ARG A 115 -6.95 -19.32 -1.15
C ARG A 115 -6.46 -18.02 -0.53
N VAL A 116 -5.54 -17.35 -1.21
CA VAL A 116 -5.02 -16.03 -0.83
C VAL A 116 -4.96 -15.10 -2.01
N SER A 117 -5.15 -13.82 -1.76
CA SER A 117 -4.89 -12.74 -2.71
C SER A 117 -3.81 -11.82 -2.18
N ASN A 118 -3.14 -11.13 -3.10
CA ASN A 118 -2.23 -10.04 -2.82
C ASN A 118 -2.79 -8.77 -3.47
N GLU A 119 -2.95 -7.73 -2.69
CA GLU A 119 -3.59 -6.49 -3.11
C GLU A 119 -2.78 -5.28 -2.66
N SER A 120 -2.84 -4.23 -3.43
CA SER A 120 -2.42 -2.89 -3.01
C SER A 120 -3.64 -2.05 -2.69
N ILE A 121 -3.51 -1.16 -1.73
CA ILE A 121 -4.50 -0.13 -1.45
C ILE A 121 -4.05 1.19 -2.06
N VAL A 122 -4.95 1.86 -2.78
CA VAL A 122 -4.79 3.21 -3.28
C VAL A 122 -5.73 4.12 -2.48
N ILE A 123 -5.18 5.15 -1.87
CA ILE A 123 -5.93 6.13 -1.07
C ILE A 123 -5.71 7.49 -1.70
N VAL A 124 -6.79 8.09 -2.18
CA VAL A 124 -6.81 9.45 -2.70
C VAL A 124 -7.49 10.32 -1.65
N PRO A 125 -6.78 11.24 -0.99
CA PRO A 125 -7.35 12.09 0.03
C PRO A 125 -8.36 13.07 -0.61
N ARG A 126 -9.28 13.60 0.21
CA ARG A 126 -10.19 14.66 -0.25
C ARG A 126 -9.44 15.90 -0.75
N ARG A 127 -8.31 16.21 -0.12
CA ARG A 127 -7.46 17.36 -0.48
C ARG A 127 -6.06 16.89 -0.86
N LEU A 128 -5.49 17.53 -1.85
CA LEU A 128 -4.11 17.36 -2.26
C LEU A 128 -3.43 18.74 -2.27
N LYS A 129 -2.41 18.91 -1.44
CA LYS A 129 -1.67 20.20 -1.31
C LYS A 129 -2.59 21.43 -1.19
N GLY A 130 -3.55 21.39 -0.32
CA GLY A 130 -4.48 22.49 -0.08
C GLY A 130 -5.66 22.56 -1.06
N ARG A 131 -5.63 21.85 -2.18
CA ARG A 131 -6.72 21.82 -3.16
C ARG A 131 -7.70 20.69 -2.88
N THR A 132 -8.98 20.96 -2.94
CA THR A 132 -10.01 19.91 -2.86
C THR A 132 -10.10 19.22 -4.22
N ILE A 133 -9.76 17.92 -4.26
CA ILE A 133 -9.74 17.12 -5.49
C ILE A 133 -10.85 16.06 -5.53
N ALA A 134 -11.56 15.85 -4.43
CA ALA A 134 -12.68 14.92 -4.34
C ALA A 134 -13.67 15.37 -3.25
N SER A 135 -14.90 14.92 -3.34
CA SER A 135 -15.94 15.20 -2.33
C SER A 135 -15.63 14.50 -0.99
N GLN A 136 -14.97 13.34 -1.06
CA GLN A 136 -14.54 12.53 0.08
C GLN A 136 -13.26 11.77 -0.25
N THR A 137 -12.58 11.29 0.76
CA THR A 137 -11.42 10.39 0.57
C THR A 137 -11.86 9.11 -0.12
N ALA A 138 -11.22 8.80 -1.24
CA ALA A 138 -11.48 7.58 -1.99
C ALA A 138 -10.45 6.51 -1.63
N THR A 139 -10.92 5.28 -1.42
CA THR A 139 -10.06 4.12 -1.15
C THR A 139 -10.43 3.01 -2.10
N ARG A 140 -9.43 2.42 -2.75
CA ARG A 140 -9.63 1.29 -3.67
C ARG A 140 -8.54 0.25 -3.45
N ARG A 141 -8.89 -1.01 -3.62
CA ARG A 141 -7.95 -2.11 -3.65
C ARG A 141 -7.72 -2.54 -5.08
N VAL A 142 -6.47 -2.74 -5.42
CA VAL A 142 -6.02 -3.19 -6.74
C VAL A 142 -5.31 -4.53 -6.52
N GLY A 143 -5.86 -5.57 -7.10
CA GLY A 143 -5.37 -6.93 -6.91
C GLY A 143 -4.29 -7.31 -7.91
N LYS A 144 -3.39 -8.15 -7.46
CA LYS A 144 -2.36 -8.78 -8.28
C LYS A 144 -2.96 -9.91 -9.10
N THR A 145 -2.61 -9.98 -10.37
CA THR A 145 -3.13 -11.03 -11.27
C THR A 145 -2.28 -12.29 -11.24
N TYR A 146 -0.96 -12.14 -11.13
CA TYR A 146 -0.02 -13.26 -11.13
C TYR A 146 0.96 -13.13 -9.97
N PRO A 147 1.20 -14.21 -9.21
CA PRO A 147 2.25 -14.23 -8.21
C PRO A 147 3.63 -14.15 -8.89
N ALA A 148 4.63 -13.65 -8.18
CA ALA A 148 6.01 -13.78 -8.62
C ALA A 148 6.46 -15.25 -8.48
N PRO A 149 7.46 -15.73 -9.26
CA PRO A 149 7.88 -17.15 -9.20
C PRO A 149 8.24 -17.64 -7.79
N ALA A 150 8.94 -16.84 -7.00
CA ALA A 150 9.29 -17.19 -5.62
C ALA A 150 8.05 -17.25 -4.71
N GLU A 151 7.08 -16.39 -4.94
CA GLU A 151 5.80 -16.34 -4.24
C GLU A 151 4.95 -17.57 -4.58
N GLU A 152 4.88 -17.92 -5.87
CA GLU A 152 4.16 -19.11 -6.34
C GLU A 152 4.73 -20.39 -5.73
N GLU A 153 6.05 -20.52 -5.71
CA GLU A 153 6.72 -21.66 -5.09
C GLU A 153 6.44 -21.74 -3.57
N LYS A 154 6.46 -20.61 -2.87
CA LYS A 154 6.10 -20.55 -1.46
C LYS A 154 4.67 -21.01 -1.21
N LEU A 155 3.71 -20.48 -1.96
CA LEU A 155 2.30 -20.84 -1.84
C LEU A 155 2.09 -22.34 -2.14
N ARG A 156 2.76 -22.85 -3.17
CA ARG A 156 2.72 -24.28 -3.52
C ARG A 156 3.20 -25.16 -2.37
N ARG A 157 4.28 -24.80 -1.69
CA ARG A 157 4.80 -25.54 -0.53
C ARG A 157 3.84 -25.56 0.66
N THR A 158 3.03 -24.54 0.81
CA THR A 158 2.02 -24.47 1.88
C THR A 158 0.68 -25.07 1.46
N GLY A 159 0.55 -25.55 0.21
CA GLY A 159 -0.70 -26.07 -0.32
C GLY A 159 -1.80 -25.01 -0.51
N VAL A 160 -1.37 -23.75 -0.70
CA VAL A 160 -2.25 -22.59 -0.86
C VAL A 160 -2.31 -22.18 -2.31
N THR A 161 -3.50 -21.82 -2.78
CA THR A 161 -3.75 -21.35 -4.15
C THR A 161 -3.82 -19.83 -4.18
N PHE A 162 -3.17 -19.22 -5.18
CA PHE A 162 -3.26 -17.78 -5.41
C PHE A 162 -4.57 -17.43 -6.11
N SER A 163 -5.29 -16.47 -5.55
CA SER A 163 -6.53 -15.94 -6.12
C SER A 163 -6.23 -14.69 -6.94
N LYS A 164 -6.41 -14.78 -8.24
CA LYS A 164 -6.20 -13.66 -9.17
C LYS A 164 -7.26 -12.59 -8.94
N ARG A 165 -6.83 -11.34 -8.84
CA ARG A 165 -7.69 -10.18 -8.61
C ARG A 165 -7.39 -9.07 -9.64
N PRO A 166 -7.57 -9.33 -10.97
CA PRO A 166 -7.32 -8.30 -11.96
C PRO A 166 -8.28 -7.13 -11.72
N THR A 167 -7.72 -5.97 -11.46
CA THR A 167 -8.49 -4.75 -11.18
C THR A 167 -7.83 -3.57 -11.87
N VAL A 168 -8.62 -2.77 -12.57
CA VAL A 168 -8.21 -1.46 -13.08
C VAL A 168 -9.07 -0.41 -12.38
N TRP A 169 -8.43 0.61 -11.86
CA TRP A 169 -9.12 1.76 -11.31
C TRP A 169 -8.54 3.05 -11.88
N ILE A 170 -9.42 3.88 -12.40
CA ILE A 170 -9.09 5.18 -12.96
C ILE A 170 -9.65 6.23 -12.01
N PHE A 171 -8.82 7.15 -11.59
CA PHE A 171 -9.21 8.34 -10.84
C PHE A 171 -9.01 9.56 -11.73
N GLU A 172 -10.06 10.33 -11.91
CA GLU A 172 -10.04 11.58 -12.64
C GLU A 172 -10.46 12.71 -11.69
N SER A 173 -9.77 13.83 -11.78
CA SER A 173 -10.12 15.04 -11.06
C SER A 173 -9.97 16.23 -12.00
N SER A 174 -10.98 17.07 -12.05
CA SER A 174 -10.93 18.33 -12.80
C SER A 174 -10.03 19.39 -12.15
N GLU A 175 -9.55 19.10 -10.93
CA GLU A 175 -8.76 20.03 -10.11
C GLU A 175 -7.25 19.70 -10.06
N LEU A 176 -6.82 18.65 -10.76
CA LEU A 176 -5.40 18.25 -10.87
C LEU A 176 -4.71 18.91 -12.07
#